data_af0406b8c511b90d328cc29a9ab1a52a
#
_entry.id   af0406b8c511b90d328cc29a9ab1a52a
#
_cell.length_a   1.000
_cell.length_b   1.000
_cell.length_c   1.000
_cell.angle_alpha   90.00
_cell.angle_beta   90.00
_cell.angle_gamma   90.00
#
_symmetry.space_group_name_H-M   'P 1'
#
loop_
_entity.id
_entity.type
_entity.pdbx_description
1 polymer ?
#
loop_
_entity_poly.entity_id
_entity_poly.type
_entity_poly.pdbx_seq_one_letter_code
_entity_poly.pdbx_strand_id
1 'polypeptide(L)'
;MSSIQPFSIHTLELGTMENFLYLIHDHATNRAAVVDPACDVPQVLALAHKNGMQITDILLTHSHNDHINGINEVLEKYDAQLHLMKAEAQFWEGCLGMPTQHHGGDTITLGETSIKTLHTPGHTPGSACYHVGNDLITGDTLFVFGCGRCDMRGGDPEQMYVTLKNMADRLPAGTLIRPGHNYAEKTAVTMEEQLEGNPFMHFDNGDAFTRYRLHYPHS
;
A
#
# COMPACT_ATOMS: atom_id res chain seq x y z
N MET A 1 -31.85 1.66 -5.05
CA MET A 1 -31.14 2.92 -4.83
C MET A 1 -29.67 2.55 -4.70
N SER A 2 -28.82 2.97 -5.63
CA SER A 2 -27.37 2.76 -5.50
C SER A 2 -26.91 3.56 -4.29
N SER A 3 -26.43 2.90 -3.25
CA SER A 3 -25.83 3.58 -2.11
C SER A 3 -24.59 4.30 -2.64
N ILE A 4 -24.55 5.62 -2.54
CA ILE A 4 -23.34 6.39 -2.84
C ILE A 4 -22.27 5.87 -1.89
N GLN A 5 -21.15 5.41 -2.43
CA GLN A 5 -20.02 4.98 -1.62
C GLN A 5 -19.54 6.17 -0.77
N PRO A 6 -19.26 5.99 0.53
CA PRO A 6 -18.87 7.08 1.41
C PRO A 6 -17.48 7.65 1.09
N PHE A 7 -16.71 6.94 0.27
CA PHE A 7 -15.38 7.34 -0.18
C PHE A 7 -15.15 6.99 -1.65
N SER A 8 -14.08 7.51 -2.22
CA SER A 8 -13.51 7.07 -3.50
C SER A 8 -11.99 6.92 -3.39
N ILE A 9 -11.42 6.06 -4.24
CA ILE A 9 -9.98 5.91 -4.39
C ILE A 9 -9.60 6.37 -5.79
N HIS A 10 -8.74 7.38 -5.85
CA HIS A 10 -8.16 7.86 -7.09
C HIS A 10 -6.76 7.30 -7.24
N THR A 11 -6.44 6.78 -8.41
CA THR A 11 -5.13 6.19 -8.72
C THR A 11 -4.38 7.10 -9.68
N LEU A 12 -3.12 7.37 -9.38
CA LEU A 12 -2.16 8.02 -10.28
C LEU A 12 -1.01 7.05 -10.53
N GLU A 13 -0.61 6.92 -11.78
CA GLU A 13 0.63 6.22 -12.15
C GLU A 13 1.70 7.26 -12.42
N LEU A 14 2.79 7.22 -11.66
CA LEU A 14 3.82 8.26 -11.65
C LEU A 14 5.22 7.66 -11.69
N GLY A 15 6.12 8.44 -12.29
CA GLY A 15 7.55 8.13 -12.31
C GLY A 15 7.95 7.01 -13.27
N THR A 16 9.27 6.78 -13.36
CA THR A 16 9.87 5.79 -14.27
C THR A 16 9.82 4.37 -13.75
N MET A 17 9.44 4.19 -12.49
CA MET A 17 9.23 2.87 -11.86
C MET A 17 7.76 2.46 -11.87
N GLU A 18 6.89 3.20 -12.58
CA GLU A 18 5.48 2.90 -12.73
C GLU A 18 4.75 2.77 -11.37
N ASN A 19 5.10 3.67 -10.41
CA ASN A 19 4.50 3.65 -9.08
C ASN A 19 3.02 4.04 -9.15
N PHE A 20 2.18 3.28 -8.48
CA PHE A 20 0.82 3.68 -8.18
C PHE A 20 0.76 4.45 -6.87
N LEU A 21 0.28 5.65 -6.95
CA LEU A 21 -0.06 6.49 -5.82
C LEU A 21 -1.58 6.57 -5.70
N TYR A 22 -2.10 6.51 -4.48
CA TYR A 22 -3.52 6.54 -4.23
C TYR A 22 -3.93 7.74 -3.40
N LEU A 23 -5.08 8.36 -3.75
CA LEU A 23 -5.79 9.31 -2.91
C LEU A 23 -7.10 8.66 -2.46
N ILE A 24 -7.25 8.41 -1.16
CA ILE A 24 -8.49 7.98 -0.53
C ILE A 24 -9.24 9.26 -0.14
N HIS A 25 -10.41 9.48 -0.73
CA HIS A 25 -11.22 10.68 -0.51
C HIS A 25 -12.47 10.35 0.28
N ASP A 26 -12.61 10.89 1.48
CA ASP A 26 -13.84 10.82 2.28
C ASP A 26 -14.84 11.89 1.80
N HIS A 27 -15.99 11.46 1.28
CA HIS A 27 -16.97 12.35 0.68
C HIS A 27 -17.74 13.20 1.70
N ALA A 28 -17.83 12.76 2.95
CA ALA A 28 -18.58 13.46 3.98
C ALA A 28 -17.84 14.72 4.45
N THR A 29 -16.51 14.64 4.54
CA THR A 29 -15.70 15.74 5.10
C THR A 29 -14.75 16.37 4.09
N ASN A 30 -14.65 15.83 2.87
CA ASN A 30 -13.66 16.17 1.85
C ASN A 30 -12.20 15.99 2.31
N ARG A 31 -11.97 15.26 3.41
CA ARG A 31 -10.61 14.86 3.82
C ARG A 31 -10.08 13.80 2.88
N ALA A 32 -8.78 13.83 2.66
CA ALA A 32 -8.11 12.83 1.84
C ALA A 32 -6.84 12.32 2.51
N ALA A 33 -6.57 11.03 2.32
CA ALA A 33 -5.30 10.42 2.65
C ALA A 33 -4.55 10.12 1.35
N VAL A 34 -3.29 10.56 1.26
CA VAL A 34 -2.39 10.14 0.20
C VAL A 34 -1.59 8.92 0.65
N VAL A 35 -1.56 7.88 -0.18
CA VAL A 35 -0.79 6.67 0.08
C VAL A 35 0.46 6.69 -0.78
N ASP A 36 1.62 6.52 -0.15
CA ASP A 36 2.94 6.47 -0.77
C ASP A 36 3.20 7.65 -1.72
N PRO A 37 3.27 8.90 -1.21
CA PRO A 37 3.53 10.06 -2.04
C PRO A 37 4.95 10.00 -2.62
N ALA A 38 5.02 9.44 -3.82
CA ALA A 38 6.23 9.35 -4.63
C ALA A 38 6.34 10.55 -5.58
N CYS A 39 7.30 10.50 -6.47
CA CYS A 39 7.60 11.55 -7.46
C CYS A 39 6.37 12.21 -8.10
N ASP A 40 6.58 13.43 -8.63
CA ASP A 40 5.55 14.22 -9.32
C ASP A 40 4.35 14.61 -8.43
N VAL A 41 4.63 14.98 -7.18
CA VAL A 41 3.63 15.51 -6.23
C VAL A 41 2.74 16.61 -6.82
N PRO A 42 3.19 17.52 -7.72
CA PRO A 42 2.30 18.48 -8.37
C PRO A 42 1.06 17.86 -9.03
N GLN A 43 1.14 16.66 -9.60
CA GLN A 43 -0.05 15.98 -10.17
C GLN A 43 -1.01 15.54 -9.07
N VAL A 44 -0.49 15.06 -7.93
CA VAL A 44 -1.28 14.68 -6.74
C VAL A 44 -2.05 15.90 -6.21
N LEU A 45 -1.33 17.02 -6.04
CA LEU A 45 -1.90 18.28 -5.56
C LEU A 45 -2.96 18.84 -6.50
N ALA A 46 -2.71 18.76 -7.82
CA ALA A 46 -3.67 19.17 -8.83
C ALA A 46 -4.94 18.32 -8.80
N LEU A 47 -4.82 17.00 -8.62
CA LEU A 47 -5.96 16.10 -8.50
C LEU A 47 -6.77 16.38 -7.23
N ALA A 48 -6.09 16.57 -6.09
CA ALA A 48 -6.73 16.94 -4.83
C ALA A 48 -7.49 18.27 -4.96
N HIS A 49 -6.85 19.30 -5.50
CA HIS A 49 -7.47 20.61 -5.72
C HIS A 49 -8.69 20.53 -6.65
N LYS A 50 -8.57 19.83 -7.79
CA LYS A 50 -9.65 19.64 -8.77
C LYS A 50 -10.91 19.04 -8.15
N ASN A 51 -10.74 18.15 -7.17
CA ASN A 51 -11.84 17.44 -6.51
C ASN A 51 -12.23 18.05 -5.14
N GLY A 52 -11.66 19.19 -4.77
CA GLY A 52 -11.95 19.86 -3.49
C GLY A 52 -11.50 19.08 -2.27
N MET A 53 -10.50 18.19 -2.43
CA MET A 53 -9.97 17.38 -1.35
C MET A 53 -8.98 18.19 -0.51
N GLN A 54 -9.02 17.97 0.80
CA GLN A 54 -7.98 18.42 1.72
C GLN A 54 -7.17 17.22 2.19
N ILE A 55 -5.89 17.16 1.81
CA ILE A 55 -5.00 16.11 2.27
C ILE A 55 -4.70 16.37 3.75
N THR A 56 -5.15 15.45 4.61
CA THR A 56 -4.98 15.52 6.07
C THR A 56 -4.12 14.39 6.61
N ASP A 57 -3.90 13.35 5.78
CA ASP A 57 -3.20 12.14 6.19
C ASP A 57 -2.28 11.65 5.07
N ILE A 58 -1.10 11.15 5.44
CA ILE A 58 -0.15 10.46 4.57
C ILE A 58 0.01 9.04 5.12
N LEU A 59 -0.29 8.03 4.32
CA LEU A 59 -0.17 6.62 4.71
C LEU A 59 1.01 6.01 3.97
N LEU A 60 1.98 5.43 4.70
CA LEU A 60 3.10 4.73 4.09
C LEU A 60 2.90 3.23 4.17
N THR A 61 2.98 2.57 3.02
CA THR A 61 3.03 1.11 2.98
C THR A 61 4.39 0.62 3.46
N HIS A 62 5.47 1.30 3.08
CA HIS A 62 6.84 1.03 3.51
C HIS A 62 7.75 2.24 3.20
N SER A 63 9.03 2.15 3.55
CA SER A 63 9.95 3.31 3.52
C SER A 63 11.00 3.28 2.40
N HIS A 64 10.79 2.52 1.32
CA HIS A 64 11.67 2.63 0.16
C HIS A 64 11.53 4.00 -0.50
N ASN A 65 12.65 4.49 -1.04
CA ASN A 65 12.74 5.87 -1.50
C ASN A 65 11.72 6.26 -2.57
N ASP A 66 11.36 5.34 -3.42
CA ASP A 66 10.37 5.54 -4.50
C ASP A 66 8.92 5.57 -4.00
N HIS A 67 8.67 5.34 -2.70
CA HIS A 67 7.37 5.51 -2.04
C HIS A 67 7.30 6.73 -1.12
N ILE A 68 8.45 7.29 -0.74
CA ILE A 68 8.51 8.35 0.29
C ILE A 68 9.08 9.68 -0.21
N ASN A 69 9.65 9.73 -1.40
CA ASN A 69 10.42 10.88 -1.88
C ASN A 69 9.61 12.16 -2.10
N GLY A 70 8.28 12.07 -2.15
CA GLY A 70 7.36 13.21 -2.26
C GLY A 70 6.77 13.71 -0.93
N ILE A 71 7.06 13.04 0.21
CA ILE A 71 6.43 13.37 1.50
C ILE A 71 6.64 14.85 1.88
N ASN A 72 7.88 15.34 1.78
CA ASN A 72 8.21 16.72 2.16
C ASN A 72 7.40 17.74 1.34
N GLU A 73 7.24 17.50 0.05
CA GLU A 73 6.50 18.40 -0.83
C GLU A 73 5.00 18.41 -0.50
N VAL A 74 4.43 17.27 -0.07
CA VAL A 74 3.05 17.24 0.47
C VAL A 74 2.96 18.02 1.77
N LEU A 75 3.90 17.82 2.70
CA LEU A 75 3.91 18.51 4.00
C LEU A 75 4.15 20.01 3.90
N GLU A 76 4.82 20.49 2.84
CA GLU A 76 4.94 21.93 2.56
C GLU A 76 3.60 22.59 2.21
N LYS A 77 2.64 21.83 1.72
CA LYS A 77 1.33 22.32 1.25
C LYS A 77 0.18 22.02 2.21
N TYR A 78 0.29 20.93 2.96
CA TYR A 78 -0.76 20.45 3.85
C TYR A 78 -0.19 20.10 5.22
N ASP A 79 -0.92 20.46 6.27
CA ASP A 79 -0.65 19.99 7.64
C ASP A 79 -1.23 18.57 7.78
N ALA A 80 -0.52 17.59 7.20
CA ALA A 80 -0.95 16.21 7.12
C ALA A 80 -0.24 15.34 8.18
N GLN A 81 -1.00 14.44 8.80
CA GLN A 81 -0.46 13.46 9.74
C GLN A 81 0.16 12.29 8.99
N LEU A 82 1.41 11.98 9.30
CA LEU A 82 2.11 10.81 8.73
C LEU A 82 1.79 9.57 9.55
N HIS A 83 1.45 8.46 8.86
CA HIS A 83 1.11 7.17 9.42
C HIS A 83 1.97 6.07 8.81
N LEU A 84 2.52 5.19 9.65
CA LEU A 84 3.24 3.99 9.22
C LEU A 84 3.21 2.93 10.34
N MET A 85 3.61 1.71 10.00
CA MET A 85 3.76 0.66 11.01
C MET A 85 4.92 0.95 11.94
N LYS A 86 4.77 0.60 13.22
CA LYS A 86 5.84 0.76 14.22
C LYS A 86 7.13 0.03 13.81
N ALA A 87 7.03 -1.15 13.23
CA ALA A 87 8.19 -1.90 12.74
C ALA A 87 8.91 -1.15 11.61
N GLU A 88 8.15 -0.45 10.74
CA GLU A 88 8.73 0.36 9.68
C GLU A 88 9.41 1.62 10.23
N ALA A 89 8.80 2.28 11.22
CA ALA A 89 9.41 3.42 11.89
C ALA A 89 10.74 3.07 12.57
N GLN A 90 10.88 1.84 13.06
CA GLN A 90 12.13 1.33 13.65
C GLN A 90 13.17 0.94 12.59
N PHE A 91 12.71 0.47 11.45
CA PHE A 91 13.57 0.07 10.33
C PHE A 91 14.06 1.27 9.51
N TRP A 92 13.17 2.24 9.30
CA TRP A 92 13.47 3.45 8.54
C TRP A 92 14.34 4.40 9.34
N GLU A 93 15.54 4.69 8.85
CA GLU A 93 16.47 5.61 9.48
C GLU A 93 16.16 7.09 9.16
N GLY A 94 15.11 7.34 8.39
CA GLY A 94 14.65 8.68 8.06
C GLY A 94 13.97 9.37 9.25
N CYS A 95 14.04 10.70 9.27
CA CYS A 95 13.42 11.53 10.30
C CYS A 95 12.47 12.52 9.63
N LEU A 96 11.18 12.17 9.58
CA LEU A 96 10.12 13.07 9.12
C LEU A 96 9.14 13.32 10.28
N GLY A 97 9.52 14.23 11.17
CA GLY A 97 8.67 14.61 12.29
C GLY A 97 8.40 13.46 13.29
N MET A 98 7.22 13.46 13.89
CA MET A 98 6.75 12.39 14.77
C MET A 98 5.56 11.67 14.10
N PRO A 99 5.79 10.58 13.36
CA PRO A 99 4.70 9.84 12.72
C PRO A 99 3.83 9.12 13.74
N THR A 100 2.54 8.99 13.44
CA THR A 100 1.66 8.07 14.15
C THR A 100 2.04 6.64 13.79
N GLN A 101 2.46 5.87 14.80
CA GLN A 101 2.89 4.49 14.63
C GLN A 101 1.73 3.54 14.91
N HIS A 102 1.51 2.60 13.97
CA HIS A 102 0.43 1.63 14.03
C HIS A 102 0.92 0.20 14.25
N HIS A 103 0.00 -0.64 14.70
CA HIS A 103 0.13 -2.10 14.73
C HIS A 103 -0.88 -2.71 13.75
N GLY A 104 -0.65 -3.96 13.36
CA GLY A 104 -1.62 -4.67 12.52
C GLY A 104 -2.97 -4.80 13.22
N GLY A 105 -4.04 -4.39 12.54
CA GLY A 105 -5.40 -4.37 13.05
C GLY A 105 -5.88 -3.01 13.56
N ASP A 106 -4.99 -2.02 13.69
CA ASP A 106 -5.40 -0.65 14.02
C ASP A 106 -6.27 -0.05 12.91
N THR A 107 -7.03 0.96 13.27
CA THR A 107 -7.89 1.70 12.34
C THR A 107 -7.50 3.17 12.32
N ILE A 108 -7.28 3.69 11.12
CA ILE A 108 -7.12 5.12 10.84
C ILE A 108 -8.48 5.67 10.45
N THR A 109 -8.90 6.77 11.07
CA THR A 109 -10.18 7.42 10.80
C THR A 109 -9.94 8.64 9.91
N LEU A 110 -10.34 8.53 8.64
CA LEU A 110 -10.30 9.62 7.67
C LEU A 110 -11.72 10.19 7.51
N GLY A 111 -12.03 11.26 8.24
CA GLY A 111 -13.40 11.76 8.30
C GLY A 111 -14.38 10.71 8.81
N GLU A 112 -15.32 10.26 7.98
CA GLU A 112 -16.22 9.15 8.29
C GLU A 112 -15.77 7.81 7.71
N THR A 113 -14.67 7.81 6.95
CA THR A 113 -14.10 6.61 6.33
C THR A 113 -13.11 5.92 7.28
N SER A 114 -13.30 4.62 7.49
CA SER A 114 -12.40 3.77 8.29
C SER A 114 -11.42 3.04 7.37
N ILE A 115 -10.13 3.16 7.67
CA ILE A 115 -9.03 2.49 6.97
C ILE A 115 -8.34 1.55 7.95
N LYS A 116 -8.45 0.25 7.72
CA LYS A 116 -7.80 -0.76 8.57
C LYS A 116 -6.37 -1.00 8.12
N THR A 117 -5.43 -0.96 9.07
CA THR A 117 -4.03 -1.29 8.81
C THR A 117 -3.79 -2.78 8.94
N LEU A 118 -3.10 -3.38 7.97
CA LEU A 118 -2.64 -4.76 8.04
C LEU A 118 -1.12 -4.77 8.05
N HIS A 119 -0.51 -5.42 9.03
CA HIS A 119 0.94 -5.65 9.03
C HIS A 119 1.27 -6.83 8.12
N THR A 120 2.02 -6.58 7.06
CA THR A 120 2.30 -7.54 5.98
C THR A 120 3.81 -7.60 5.68
N PRO A 121 4.62 -8.02 6.66
CA PRO A 121 6.08 -8.01 6.55
C PRO A 121 6.57 -9.01 5.51
N GLY A 122 7.77 -8.75 4.97
CA GLY A 122 8.45 -9.61 4.00
C GLY A 122 9.22 -8.84 2.95
N HIS A 123 8.64 -7.78 2.37
CA HIS A 123 9.35 -6.84 1.52
C HIS A 123 10.20 -5.87 2.37
N THR A 124 9.59 -5.31 3.43
CA THR A 124 10.28 -4.68 4.56
C THR A 124 9.73 -5.23 5.88
N PRO A 125 10.42 -5.02 7.03
CA PRO A 125 9.94 -5.51 8.32
C PRO A 125 8.62 -4.90 8.75
N GLY A 126 8.31 -3.70 8.28
CA GLY A 126 7.09 -2.97 8.63
C GLY A 126 6.17 -2.70 7.46
N SER A 127 6.29 -3.45 6.36
CA SER A 127 5.35 -3.35 5.24
C SER A 127 3.91 -3.47 5.71
N ALA A 128 3.05 -2.62 5.16
CA ALA A 128 1.64 -2.52 5.51
C ALA A 128 0.75 -2.56 4.28
N CYS A 129 -0.45 -3.10 4.45
CA CYS A 129 -1.56 -2.92 3.53
C CYS A 129 -2.67 -2.10 4.21
N TYR A 130 -3.38 -1.29 3.43
CA TYR A 130 -4.49 -0.46 3.90
C TYR A 130 -5.80 -0.92 3.29
N HIS A 131 -6.71 -1.41 4.15
CA HIS A 131 -7.99 -1.96 3.75
C HIS A 131 -9.10 -0.94 3.96
N VAL A 132 -9.77 -0.52 2.92
CA VAL A 132 -10.88 0.43 2.94
C VAL A 132 -12.04 -0.06 2.07
N GLY A 133 -13.18 -0.29 2.69
CA GLY A 133 -14.33 -0.89 2.02
C GLY A 133 -14.02 -2.28 1.46
N ASN A 134 -14.06 -2.43 0.14
CA ASN A 134 -13.69 -3.67 -0.56
C ASN A 134 -12.30 -3.61 -1.21
N ASP A 135 -11.58 -2.52 -1.01
CA ASP A 135 -10.27 -2.28 -1.64
C ASP A 135 -9.14 -2.51 -0.64
N LEU A 136 -8.05 -3.11 -1.09
CA LEU A 136 -6.83 -3.30 -0.34
C LEU A 136 -5.64 -2.71 -1.10
N ILE A 137 -5.09 -1.61 -0.60
CA ILE A 137 -3.85 -1.02 -1.12
C ILE A 137 -2.69 -1.78 -0.50
N THR A 138 -1.89 -2.46 -1.33
CA THR A 138 -0.94 -3.47 -0.89
C THR A 138 0.52 -3.03 -0.94
N GLY A 139 0.81 -1.84 -1.50
CA GLY A 139 2.19 -1.43 -1.74
C GLY A 139 2.98 -2.55 -2.42
N ASP A 140 4.17 -2.80 -1.93
CA ASP A 140 5.07 -3.83 -2.46
C ASP A 140 4.95 -5.19 -1.75
N THR A 141 3.87 -5.41 -1.00
CA THR A 141 3.58 -6.74 -0.46
C THR A 141 3.05 -7.68 -1.55
N LEU A 142 2.04 -7.23 -2.31
CA LEU A 142 1.35 -8.04 -3.31
C LEU A 142 1.10 -7.21 -4.57
N PHE A 143 1.65 -7.65 -5.70
CA PHE A 143 1.38 -7.09 -7.03
C PHE A 143 0.31 -7.89 -7.76
N VAL A 144 -0.16 -7.39 -8.90
CA VAL A 144 -1.00 -8.18 -9.78
C VAL A 144 -0.18 -9.38 -10.30
N PHE A 145 -0.53 -10.56 -9.82
CA PHE A 145 0.13 -11.84 -10.10
C PHE A 145 1.62 -11.91 -9.72
N GLY A 146 2.05 -11.10 -8.75
CA GLY A 146 3.42 -11.06 -8.24
C GLY A 146 3.45 -10.73 -6.76
N CYS A 147 4.65 -10.63 -6.19
CA CYS A 147 4.89 -10.09 -4.84
C CYS A 147 6.20 -9.31 -4.79
N GLY A 148 6.34 -8.45 -3.78
CA GLY A 148 7.54 -7.66 -3.57
C GLY A 148 8.79 -8.51 -3.42
N ARG A 149 9.92 -7.96 -3.87
CA ARG A 149 11.23 -8.61 -3.71
C ARG A 149 11.63 -8.66 -2.22
N CYS A 150 12.40 -9.67 -1.86
CA CYS A 150 12.80 -9.92 -0.47
C CYS A 150 14.33 -10.01 -0.32
N ASP A 151 15.09 -9.59 -1.32
CA ASP A 151 16.55 -9.65 -1.38
C ASP A 151 17.21 -8.28 -1.06
N MET A 152 16.42 -7.28 -0.71
CA MET A 152 16.89 -5.97 -0.27
C MET A 152 17.05 -5.92 1.25
N ARG A 153 17.66 -4.85 1.77
CA ARG A 153 17.78 -4.60 3.21
C ARG A 153 16.40 -4.69 3.88
N GLY A 154 16.28 -5.52 4.90
CA GLY A 154 15.04 -5.77 5.64
C GLY A 154 14.09 -6.77 4.98
N GLY A 155 14.38 -7.23 3.76
CA GLY A 155 13.59 -8.25 3.08
C GLY A 155 13.73 -9.63 3.76
N ASP A 156 12.62 -10.35 3.85
CA ASP A 156 12.52 -11.67 4.47
C ASP A 156 11.52 -12.53 3.69
N PRO A 157 11.99 -13.45 2.84
CA PRO A 157 11.11 -14.27 2.02
C PRO A 157 10.29 -15.29 2.84
N GLU A 158 10.76 -15.71 4.01
CA GLU A 158 9.98 -16.60 4.89
C GLU A 158 8.79 -15.86 5.47
N GLN A 159 8.98 -14.61 5.91
CA GLN A 159 7.89 -13.76 6.35
C GLN A 159 6.94 -13.41 5.20
N MET A 160 7.45 -13.13 4.00
CA MET A 160 6.61 -12.89 2.82
C MET A 160 5.70 -14.10 2.54
N TYR A 161 6.24 -15.30 2.58
CA TYR A 161 5.44 -16.52 2.43
C TYR A 161 4.29 -16.59 3.45
N VAL A 162 4.59 -16.36 4.73
CA VAL A 162 3.58 -16.36 5.80
C VAL A 162 2.54 -15.26 5.58
N THR A 163 2.99 -14.08 5.18
CA THR A 163 2.13 -12.94 4.87
C THR A 163 1.14 -13.28 3.74
N LEU A 164 1.63 -13.81 2.62
CA LEU A 164 0.78 -14.17 1.47
C LEU A 164 -0.22 -15.29 1.82
N LYS A 165 0.20 -16.30 2.60
CA LYS A 165 -0.72 -17.34 3.09
C LYS A 165 -1.81 -16.76 4.00
N ASN A 166 -1.45 -15.87 4.92
CA ASN A 166 -2.43 -15.19 5.77
C ASN A 166 -3.42 -14.33 4.96
N MET A 167 -2.95 -13.66 3.91
CA MET A 167 -3.82 -12.90 3.01
C MET A 167 -4.77 -13.83 2.27
N ALA A 168 -4.28 -14.93 1.71
CA ALA A 168 -5.07 -15.94 1.03
C ALA A 168 -6.20 -16.52 1.92
N ASP A 169 -5.87 -16.79 3.18
CA ASP A 169 -6.81 -17.42 4.13
C ASP A 169 -7.86 -16.45 4.70
N ARG A 170 -7.55 -15.15 4.77
CA ARG A 170 -8.36 -14.20 5.55
C ARG A 170 -9.08 -13.14 4.73
N LEU A 171 -8.61 -12.85 3.53
CA LEU A 171 -9.23 -11.82 2.69
C LEU A 171 -10.42 -12.42 1.92
N PRO A 172 -11.55 -11.72 1.84
CA PRO A 172 -12.66 -12.11 0.98
C PRO A 172 -12.21 -12.20 -0.50
N ALA A 173 -12.72 -13.20 -1.22
CA ALA A 173 -12.39 -13.44 -2.63
C ALA A 173 -12.59 -12.19 -3.52
N GLY A 174 -13.63 -11.40 -3.25
CA GLY A 174 -13.93 -10.17 -3.99
C GLY A 174 -13.13 -8.94 -3.58
N THR A 175 -12.16 -9.03 -2.63
CA THR A 175 -11.32 -7.87 -2.26
C THR A 175 -10.48 -7.44 -3.44
N LEU A 176 -10.58 -6.16 -3.84
CA LEU A 176 -9.82 -5.61 -4.96
C LEU A 176 -8.41 -5.21 -4.50
N ILE A 177 -7.41 -5.86 -5.07
CA ILE A 177 -6.00 -5.64 -4.78
C ILE A 177 -5.48 -4.48 -5.62
N ARG A 178 -4.91 -3.46 -4.95
CA ARG A 178 -4.32 -2.26 -5.54
C ARG A 178 -2.83 -2.20 -5.17
N PRO A 179 -1.93 -2.57 -6.10
CA PRO A 179 -0.49 -2.71 -5.84
C PRO A 179 0.25 -1.37 -5.77
N GLY A 180 1.52 -1.40 -5.34
CA GLY A 180 2.42 -0.23 -5.36
C GLY A 180 2.96 0.12 -6.75
N HIS A 181 2.95 -0.81 -7.71
CA HIS A 181 3.48 -0.61 -9.06
C HIS A 181 2.62 -1.25 -10.15
N ASN A 182 2.70 -0.68 -11.37
CA ASN A 182 2.01 -1.18 -12.56
C ASN A 182 2.89 -2.17 -13.36
N TYR A 183 3.15 -3.36 -12.78
CA TYR A 183 4.00 -4.38 -13.42
C TYR A 183 3.21 -5.43 -14.21
N ALA A 184 1.92 -5.20 -14.48
CA ALA A 184 1.06 -6.14 -15.17
C ALA A 184 0.13 -5.44 -16.18
N GLU A 185 -0.55 -6.20 -17.03
CA GLU A 185 -1.54 -5.63 -17.97
C GLU A 185 -2.76 -5.02 -17.27
N LYS A 186 -3.15 -5.58 -16.11
CA LYS A 186 -4.24 -5.06 -15.28
C LYS A 186 -3.66 -4.21 -14.15
N THR A 187 -4.29 -3.10 -13.86
CA THR A 187 -3.89 -2.21 -12.77
C THR A 187 -4.39 -2.65 -11.38
N ALA A 188 -5.38 -3.53 -11.34
CA ALA A 188 -5.94 -4.13 -10.14
C ALA A 188 -6.65 -5.44 -10.49
N VAL A 189 -6.69 -6.38 -9.56
CA VAL A 189 -7.40 -7.66 -9.66
C VAL A 189 -8.02 -8.03 -8.32
N THR A 190 -9.01 -8.93 -8.33
CA THR A 190 -9.59 -9.45 -7.08
C THR A 190 -8.66 -10.45 -6.39
N MET A 191 -8.89 -10.69 -5.11
CA MET A 191 -8.18 -11.74 -4.37
C MET A 191 -8.43 -13.13 -4.97
N GLU A 192 -9.62 -13.38 -5.53
CA GLU A 192 -9.93 -14.61 -6.26
C GLU A 192 -9.02 -14.79 -7.47
N GLU A 193 -8.87 -13.74 -8.31
CA GLU A 193 -7.95 -13.76 -9.46
C GLU A 193 -6.49 -13.96 -9.01
N GLN A 194 -6.09 -13.39 -7.87
CA GLN A 194 -4.77 -13.62 -7.29
C GLN A 194 -4.57 -15.09 -6.91
N LEU A 195 -5.57 -15.69 -6.25
CA LEU A 195 -5.51 -17.09 -5.84
C LEU A 195 -5.47 -18.05 -7.05
N GLU A 196 -6.07 -17.66 -8.16
CA GLU A 196 -6.04 -18.46 -9.40
C GLU A 196 -4.73 -18.28 -10.19
N GLY A 197 -4.25 -17.04 -10.31
CA GLY A 197 -3.20 -16.69 -11.29
C GLY A 197 -1.84 -16.34 -10.70
N ASN A 198 -1.72 -16.05 -9.40
CA ASN A 198 -0.46 -15.62 -8.83
C ASN A 198 0.43 -16.80 -8.42
N PRO A 199 1.57 -17.05 -9.09
CA PRO A 199 2.43 -18.21 -8.80
C PRO A 199 2.96 -18.20 -7.36
N PHE A 200 3.11 -17.02 -6.73
CA PHE A 200 3.61 -16.90 -5.35
C PHE A 200 2.60 -17.38 -4.30
N MET A 201 1.35 -17.56 -4.65
CA MET A 201 0.31 -18.08 -3.76
C MET A 201 0.18 -19.60 -3.75
N HIS A 202 0.86 -20.31 -4.69
CA HIS A 202 0.74 -21.74 -4.90
C HIS A 202 1.85 -22.59 -4.27
N PHE A 203 2.79 -21.98 -3.54
CA PHE A 203 3.84 -22.75 -2.86
C PHE A 203 3.28 -23.50 -1.64
N ASP A 204 3.63 -24.79 -1.55
CA ASP A 204 3.20 -25.67 -0.44
C ASP A 204 4.02 -25.46 0.84
N ASN A 205 5.24 -24.92 0.71
CA ASN A 205 6.14 -24.67 1.86
C ASN A 205 7.04 -23.46 1.65
N GLY A 206 7.48 -22.87 2.76
CA GLY A 206 8.32 -21.67 2.80
C GLY A 206 9.68 -21.84 2.14
N ASP A 207 10.31 -23.02 2.25
CA ASP A 207 11.64 -23.27 1.65
C ASP A 207 11.60 -23.20 0.12
N ALA A 208 10.57 -23.77 -0.49
CA ALA A 208 10.38 -23.72 -1.94
C ALA A 208 10.10 -22.29 -2.40
N PHE A 209 9.22 -21.55 -1.67
CA PHE A 209 8.95 -20.15 -1.90
C PHE A 209 10.23 -19.31 -1.80
N THR A 210 10.98 -19.44 -0.72
CA THR A 210 12.22 -18.69 -0.47
C THR A 210 13.24 -18.89 -1.59
N ARG A 211 13.49 -20.15 -1.98
CA ARG A 211 14.39 -20.45 -3.11
C ARG A 211 13.92 -19.80 -4.41
N TYR A 212 12.62 -19.87 -4.69
CA TYR A 212 12.07 -19.29 -5.90
C TYR A 212 12.17 -17.76 -5.86
N ARG A 213 11.72 -17.12 -4.76
CA ARG A 213 11.72 -15.64 -4.62
C ARG A 213 13.11 -15.04 -4.71
N LEU A 214 14.14 -15.70 -4.14
CA LEU A 214 15.53 -15.22 -4.20
C LEU A 214 16.21 -15.51 -5.54
N HIS A 215 15.78 -16.54 -6.28
CA HIS A 215 16.31 -16.86 -7.62
C HIS A 215 15.74 -15.96 -8.73
N TYR A 216 14.50 -15.50 -8.55
CA TYR A 216 13.78 -14.67 -9.52
C TYR A 216 13.36 -13.33 -8.87
N PRO A 217 14.34 -12.44 -8.54
CA PRO A 217 14.08 -11.22 -7.80
C PRO A 217 13.23 -10.19 -8.57
N HIS A 218 13.11 -10.35 -9.89
CA HIS A 218 12.40 -9.42 -10.78
C HIS A 218 11.07 -9.95 -11.33
N SER A 219 10.56 -11.06 -10.82
CA SER A 219 9.27 -11.64 -11.24
C SER A 219 8.14 -11.27 -10.30
#